data_a92e15a111a686976acb22765540212f
#
_entry.id   a92e15a111a686976acb22765540212f
#
_cell.length_a   1.000
_cell.length_b   1.000
_cell.length_c   1.000
_cell.angle_alpha   90.00
_cell.angle_beta   90.00
_cell.angle_gamma   90.00
#
_symmetry.space_group_name_H-M   'P 1'
#
loop_
_entity.id
_entity.type
_entity.pdbx_description
1 polymer ?
#
loop_
_entity_poly.entity_id
_entity_poly.type
_entity_poly.pdbx_seq_one_letter_code
_entity_poly.pdbx_strand_id
1 'polypeptide(L)'
;MKPVLLSDLFKEFPIPWATDVAPGAIPISAIYYDSRMVRRGALFVAISGGSVDGHEYISSAISRGAVAVVGTREIRGLPVPYIRVADSREALAYLAAAFFDHPARQLTVIGVTGTDGKTTTANMIYEILKQAGVKAGLISTVNAVIGDEVVDTGFHVTTPEAVEVQGYLSRMLAAGLTTVVLETTSHGLAQHRVTACEYDIAVVTNITHEHLDYHGTYEEYRAAKGRMFASLAQTVEKPLGNPRLAILNRDDISYDYLAGLVKGRQVTYGLQHKTDYFAQDVTSNPSGVDFTLIAEGLVERVHCNLPGKFNVSNCLAAFAAARAAGVETGAAIKGLSRLRGVTGRMEAIEMGQPYSAIVDFAHTPNALKVALETAREMTTKRVIAVFGSAGLRDRQKRRLMAEVSVQLADISIFTAEDPRTESLESILAEMADAATLAGGVEGKTFYRVADRGTAIRLGAELTAPGDLLIACGKGHEQSMCFGTIEYPWDDRTAMRATLAEQLGLPGYEMPHLPTS
;
A
#
# COMPACT_ATOMS: atom_id res chain seq x y z
N MET A 1 -0.52 1.69 28.76
CA MET A 1 0.10 0.36 28.97
C MET A 1 0.93 0.37 30.24
N LYS A 2 1.06 -0.78 30.93
CA LYS A 2 2.05 -0.93 32.03
C LYS A 2 3.44 -1.00 31.42
N PRO A 3 4.48 -0.44 32.09
CA PRO A 3 5.87 -0.61 31.63
C PRO A 3 6.26 -2.08 31.55
N VAL A 4 7.02 -2.45 30.52
CA VAL A 4 7.58 -3.79 30.31
C VAL A 4 9.04 -3.76 30.74
N LEU A 5 9.54 -4.81 31.39
CA LEU A 5 10.95 -4.83 31.79
C LEU A 5 11.86 -5.03 30.57
N LEU A 6 12.99 -4.33 30.55
CA LEU A 6 13.99 -4.48 29.48
C LEU A 6 14.42 -5.95 29.32
N SER A 7 14.60 -6.67 30.42
CA SER A 7 14.89 -8.11 30.42
C SER A 7 13.80 -8.94 29.72
N ASP A 8 12.54 -8.56 29.85
CA ASP A 8 11.42 -9.31 29.23
C ASP A 8 11.38 -9.09 27.72
N LEU A 9 11.78 -7.91 27.22
CA LEU A 9 11.88 -7.64 25.78
C LEU A 9 12.90 -8.56 25.08
N PHE A 10 13.93 -9.04 25.82
CA PHE A 10 14.98 -9.90 25.27
C PHE A 10 14.78 -11.39 25.60
N LYS A 11 13.69 -11.77 26.25
CA LYS A 11 13.46 -13.14 26.71
C LYS A 11 13.28 -14.14 25.55
N GLU A 12 12.57 -13.75 24.50
CA GLU A 12 12.35 -14.53 23.28
C GLU A 12 12.98 -13.86 22.05
N PHE A 13 14.00 -13.04 22.26
CA PHE A 13 14.63 -12.28 21.19
C PHE A 13 15.48 -13.19 20.30
N PRO A 14 15.13 -13.36 19.01
CA PRO A 14 15.65 -14.45 18.19
C PRO A 14 16.98 -14.16 17.52
N ILE A 15 17.45 -12.90 17.52
CA ILE A 15 18.70 -12.52 16.87
C ILE A 15 19.84 -12.37 17.88
N PRO A 16 21.10 -12.66 17.50
CA PRO A 16 22.25 -12.50 18.38
C PRO A 16 22.42 -11.05 18.85
N TRP A 17 22.73 -10.87 20.12
CA TRP A 17 22.97 -9.56 20.71
C TRP A 17 24.12 -9.62 21.74
N ALA A 18 24.71 -8.47 22.00
CA ALA A 18 25.77 -8.31 23.01
C ALA A 18 25.57 -7.02 23.82
N THR A 19 25.95 -7.03 25.06
CA THR A 19 25.90 -5.87 25.95
C THR A 19 26.99 -5.96 26.99
N ASP A 20 27.50 -4.81 27.42
CA ASP A 20 28.47 -4.72 28.54
C ASP A 20 27.77 -4.78 29.93
N VAL A 21 26.47 -4.53 29.97
CA VAL A 21 25.63 -4.53 31.18
C VAL A 21 24.38 -5.38 30.91
N ALA A 22 24.15 -6.40 31.72
CA ALA A 22 22.99 -7.26 31.59
C ALA A 22 21.68 -6.42 31.52
N PRO A 23 20.75 -6.73 30.62
CA PRO A 23 19.42 -6.10 30.59
C PRO A 23 18.75 -6.36 31.94
N GLY A 24 18.76 -5.35 32.82
CA GLY A 24 18.20 -5.46 34.16
C GLY A 24 16.67 -5.28 34.17
N ALA A 25 16.12 -5.23 35.40
CA ALA A 25 14.70 -4.91 35.63
C ALA A 25 14.42 -3.42 35.41
N ILE A 26 14.85 -2.88 34.26
CA ILE A 26 14.61 -1.47 33.86
C ILE A 26 13.22 -1.39 33.21
N PRO A 27 12.29 -0.58 33.76
CA PRO A 27 10.97 -0.44 33.18
C PRO A 27 11.03 0.40 31.90
N ILE A 28 10.55 -0.14 30.80
CA ILE A 28 10.43 0.50 29.50
C ILE A 28 8.97 0.93 29.30
N SER A 29 8.75 2.22 29.11
CA SER A 29 7.41 2.81 28.90
C SER A 29 7.00 2.97 27.45
N ALA A 30 7.98 3.02 26.52
CA ALA A 30 7.79 3.13 25.08
C ALA A 30 9.07 2.72 24.32
N ILE A 31 8.93 2.44 23.04
CA ILE A 31 10.05 2.22 22.11
C ILE A 31 10.01 3.33 21.05
N TYR A 32 11.15 3.97 20.79
CA TYR A 32 11.30 4.99 19.76
C TYR A 32 12.54 4.74 18.90
N TYR A 33 12.41 5.06 17.62
CA TYR A 33 13.47 5.07 16.61
C TYR A 33 13.77 6.48 16.09
N ASP A 34 12.92 7.47 16.43
CA ASP A 34 13.16 8.90 16.22
C ASP A 34 13.51 9.55 17.56
N SER A 35 14.74 10.09 17.66
CA SER A 35 15.24 10.71 18.89
C SER A 35 14.43 11.93 19.34
N ARG A 36 13.74 12.62 18.42
CA ARG A 36 12.87 13.78 18.69
C ARG A 36 11.62 13.39 19.47
N MET A 37 11.14 12.17 19.28
CA MET A 37 9.94 11.62 19.93
C MET A 37 10.22 10.99 21.31
N VAL A 38 11.49 10.77 21.66
CA VAL A 38 11.89 10.12 22.90
C VAL A 38 11.35 10.85 24.13
N ARG A 39 10.79 10.08 25.05
CA ARG A 39 10.29 10.53 26.37
C ARG A 39 10.92 9.70 27.48
N ARG A 40 10.77 10.16 28.71
CA ARG A 40 11.33 9.50 29.91
C ARG A 40 10.86 8.05 30.03
N GLY A 41 11.82 7.14 30.26
CA GLY A 41 11.57 5.71 30.39
C GLY A 41 11.55 4.94 29.09
N ALA A 42 11.97 5.57 27.97
CA ALA A 42 11.94 4.93 26.65
C ALA A 42 13.16 4.03 26.39
N LEU A 43 12.96 3.02 25.56
CA LEU A 43 14.00 2.33 24.81
C LEU A 43 14.19 3.06 23.47
N PHE A 44 15.42 3.49 23.17
CA PHE A 44 15.75 4.07 21.88
C PHE A 44 16.45 3.05 20.98
N VAL A 45 15.97 2.85 19.77
CA VAL A 45 16.60 1.99 18.77
C VAL A 45 17.23 2.87 17.70
N ALA A 46 18.56 2.88 17.66
CA ALA A 46 19.34 3.66 16.70
C ALA A 46 19.39 2.92 15.35
N ILE A 47 18.65 3.43 14.36
CA ILE A 47 18.56 2.88 13.01
C ILE A 47 19.48 3.64 12.08
N SER A 48 20.33 2.93 11.33
CA SER A 48 21.06 3.51 10.20
C SER A 48 20.13 3.65 9.01
N GLY A 49 19.81 4.89 8.65
CA GLY A 49 19.00 5.24 7.49
C GLY A 49 19.85 5.58 6.26
N GLY A 50 19.24 5.76 5.09
CA GLY A 50 19.93 6.13 3.85
C GLY A 50 20.56 7.53 3.88
N SER A 51 19.95 8.49 4.57
CA SER A 51 20.42 9.88 4.67
C SER A 51 20.84 10.30 6.08
N VAL A 52 20.43 9.57 7.12
CA VAL A 52 20.64 9.91 8.53
C VAL A 52 20.97 8.63 9.30
N ASP A 53 22.02 8.68 10.14
CA ASP A 53 22.35 7.60 11.06
C ASP A 53 21.85 7.90 12.47
N GLY A 54 20.91 7.08 12.96
CA GLY A 54 20.32 7.19 14.29
C GLY A 54 21.33 7.11 15.44
N HIS A 55 22.52 6.51 15.20
CA HIS A 55 23.58 6.44 16.21
C HIS A 55 24.14 7.81 16.58
N GLU A 56 24.10 8.79 15.70
CA GLU A 56 24.54 10.16 15.96
C GLU A 56 23.62 10.90 16.95
N TYR A 57 22.41 10.39 17.15
CA TYR A 57 21.39 10.97 18.02
C TYR A 57 21.23 10.26 19.36
N ILE A 58 22.08 9.27 19.69
CA ILE A 58 22.01 8.53 20.96
C ILE A 58 22.12 9.46 22.16
N SER A 59 23.06 10.42 22.15
CA SER A 59 23.21 11.39 23.23
C SER A 59 21.96 12.26 23.41
N SER A 60 21.32 12.67 22.30
CA SER A 60 20.07 13.41 22.33
C SER A 60 18.91 12.56 22.89
N ALA A 61 18.82 11.29 22.49
CA ALA A 61 17.81 10.37 22.99
C ALA A 61 17.95 10.16 24.52
N ILE A 62 19.19 9.96 25.00
CA ILE A 62 19.48 9.82 26.45
C ILE A 62 19.11 11.10 27.21
N SER A 63 19.48 12.27 26.70
CA SER A 63 19.14 13.55 27.34
C SER A 63 17.63 13.80 27.41
N ARG A 64 16.84 13.23 26.49
CA ARG A 64 15.37 13.25 26.48
C ARG A 64 14.73 12.18 27.35
N GLY A 65 15.52 11.26 27.93
CA GLY A 65 15.05 10.29 28.91
C GLY A 65 15.00 8.85 28.43
N ALA A 66 15.72 8.49 27.37
CA ALA A 66 15.95 7.08 27.04
C ALA A 66 16.73 6.42 28.18
N VAL A 67 16.25 5.26 28.64
CA VAL A 67 16.83 4.50 29.75
C VAL A 67 17.61 3.29 29.28
N ALA A 68 17.54 2.95 28.01
CA ALA A 68 18.34 1.94 27.31
C ALA A 68 18.42 2.28 25.82
N VAL A 69 19.45 1.77 25.14
CA VAL A 69 19.69 1.99 23.71
C VAL A 69 20.02 0.68 23.02
N VAL A 70 19.46 0.46 21.81
CA VAL A 70 19.82 -0.63 20.91
C VAL A 70 20.43 -0.03 19.64
N GLY A 71 21.50 -0.64 19.12
CA GLY A 71 22.14 -0.18 17.87
C GLY A 71 23.11 -1.21 17.30
N THR A 72 23.72 -0.90 16.15
CA THR A 72 24.62 -1.82 15.44
C THR A 72 26.10 -1.52 15.66
N ARG A 73 26.46 -0.28 16.01
CA ARG A 73 27.84 0.16 16.20
C ARG A 73 28.41 -0.32 17.55
N GLU A 74 29.71 -0.47 17.64
CA GLU A 74 30.38 -0.66 18.93
C GLU A 74 30.51 0.68 19.64
N ILE A 75 29.74 0.87 20.73
CA ILE A 75 29.74 2.10 21.56
C ILE A 75 29.88 1.69 23.01
N ARG A 76 30.81 2.34 23.73
CA ARG A 76 31.10 2.10 25.14
C ARG A 76 30.95 3.38 25.95
N GLY A 77 30.80 3.23 27.28
CA GLY A 77 30.79 4.37 28.21
C GLY A 77 29.51 5.21 28.20
N LEU A 78 28.39 4.69 27.66
CA LEU A 78 27.10 5.36 27.78
C LEU A 78 26.57 5.28 29.22
N PRO A 79 25.85 6.31 29.70
CA PRO A 79 25.27 6.32 31.05
C PRO A 79 24.05 5.39 31.21
N VAL A 80 23.64 4.72 30.16
CA VAL A 80 22.53 3.76 30.11
C VAL A 80 22.99 2.47 29.41
N PRO A 81 22.34 1.31 29.67
CA PRO A 81 22.66 0.08 28.96
C PRO A 81 22.56 0.26 27.43
N TYR A 82 23.59 -0.23 26.75
CA TYR A 82 23.67 -0.31 25.31
C TYR A 82 23.67 -1.77 24.87
N ILE A 83 22.77 -2.13 24.00
CA ILE A 83 22.61 -3.47 23.43
C ILE A 83 22.99 -3.41 21.95
N ARG A 84 24.06 -4.13 21.59
CA ARG A 84 24.51 -4.24 20.21
C ARG A 84 23.83 -5.43 19.52
N VAL A 85 23.28 -5.19 18.33
CA VAL A 85 22.64 -6.17 17.45
C VAL A 85 23.25 -6.13 16.06
N ALA A 86 23.01 -7.16 15.24
CA ALA A 86 23.48 -7.19 13.85
C ALA A 86 22.69 -6.24 12.96
N ASP A 87 21.36 -6.17 13.16
CA ASP A 87 20.45 -5.29 12.43
C ASP A 87 19.46 -4.63 13.41
N SER A 88 19.50 -3.29 13.48
CA SER A 88 18.62 -2.54 14.38
C SER A 88 17.18 -2.45 13.91
N ARG A 89 16.89 -2.58 12.60
CA ARG A 89 15.54 -2.63 12.09
C ARG A 89 14.85 -3.96 12.40
N GLU A 90 15.57 -5.06 12.20
CA GLU A 90 15.10 -6.38 12.60
C GLU A 90 14.89 -6.45 14.12
N ALA A 91 15.83 -5.91 14.89
CA ALA A 91 15.70 -5.80 16.34
C ALA A 91 14.47 -4.99 16.75
N LEU A 92 14.20 -3.84 16.10
CA LEU A 92 13.03 -3.02 16.38
C LEU A 92 11.73 -3.82 16.21
N ALA A 93 11.63 -4.65 15.18
CA ALA A 93 10.43 -5.45 14.92
C ALA A 93 10.14 -6.46 16.06
N TYR A 94 11.16 -7.19 16.51
CA TYR A 94 10.99 -8.16 17.61
C TYR A 94 10.79 -7.48 18.97
N LEU A 95 11.50 -6.39 19.24
CA LEU A 95 11.32 -5.61 20.47
C LEU A 95 9.93 -4.97 20.53
N ALA A 96 9.42 -4.46 19.42
CA ALA A 96 8.06 -3.95 19.35
C ALA A 96 7.03 -5.06 19.58
N ALA A 97 7.20 -6.23 18.97
CA ALA A 97 6.30 -7.36 19.21
C ALA A 97 6.30 -7.78 20.70
N ALA A 98 7.47 -7.90 21.31
CA ALA A 98 7.61 -8.24 22.74
C ALA A 98 7.00 -7.14 23.64
N PHE A 99 7.19 -5.87 23.30
CA PHE A 99 6.63 -4.73 24.05
C PHE A 99 5.10 -4.75 24.06
N PHE A 100 4.46 -5.16 22.96
CA PHE A 100 3.01 -5.29 22.84
C PHE A 100 2.49 -6.71 23.15
N ASP A 101 3.30 -7.58 23.77
CA ASP A 101 2.94 -8.96 24.15
C ASP A 101 2.56 -9.83 22.95
N HIS A 102 3.34 -9.74 21.87
CA HIS A 102 3.22 -10.55 20.66
C HIS A 102 1.79 -10.65 20.08
N PRO A 103 1.12 -9.52 19.77
CA PRO A 103 -0.30 -9.52 19.41
C PRO A 103 -0.60 -10.36 18.18
N ALA A 104 0.32 -10.48 17.23
CA ALA A 104 0.17 -11.30 16.04
C ALA A 104 -0.07 -12.80 16.36
N ARG A 105 0.42 -13.30 17.52
CA ARG A 105 0.24 -14.69 17.95
C ARG A 105 -1.21 -15.04 18.37
N GLN A 106 -2.03 -14.02 18.59
CA GLN A 106 -3.43 -14.16 18.99
C GLN A 106 -4.41 -13.77 17.88
N LEU A 107 -3.90 -13.39 16.70
CA LEU A 107 -4.66 -12.99 15.53
C LEU A 107 -4.35 -13.91 14.35
N THR A 108 -5.35 -14.18 13.50
CA THR A 108 -5.10 -14.68 12.16
C THR A 108 -4.61 -13.52 11.29
N VAL A 109 -3.37 -13.58 10.80
CA VAL A 109 -2.74 -12.52 10.01
C VAL A 109 -2.70 -12.91 8.54
N ILE A 110 -3.41 -12.17 7.70
CA ILE A 110 -3.46 -12.32 6.24
C ILE A 110 -2.60 -11.23 5.61
N GLY A 111 -1.43 -11.59 5.09
CA GLY A 111 -0.54 -10.67 4.38
C GLY A 111 -0.88 -10.59 2.90
N VAL A 112 -0.94 -9.38 2.34
CA VAL A 112 -1.16 -9.15 0.91
C VAL A 112 0.00 -8.36 0.34
N THR A 113 0.75 -8.97 -0.59
CA THR A 113 1.85 -8.30 -1.30
C THR A 113 1.68 -8.37 -2.82
N GLY A 114 2.50 -7.62 -3.53
CA GLY A 114 2.54 -7.55 -4.99
C GLY A 114 3.04 -6.21 -5.48
N THR A 115 3.11 -6.01 -6.79
CA THR A 115 3.38 -4.70 -7.40
C THR A 115 2.09 -3.89 -7.44
N ASP A 116 1.08 -4.38 -8.13
CA ASP A 116 -0.23 -3.74 -8.28
C ASP A 116 -1.33 -4.57 -7.59
N GLY A 117 -2.48 -3.95 -7.28
CA GLY A 117 -3.65 -4.63 -6.75
C GLY A 117 -3.65 -4.95 -5.24
N LYS A 118 -2.56 -4.70 -4.51
CA LYS A 118 -2.45 -4.97 -3.06
C LYS A 118 -3.59 -4.36 -2.24
N THR A 119 -3.75 -3.05 -2.34
CA THR A 119 -4.77 -2.29 -1.59
C THR A 119 -6.17 -2.77 -1.92
N THR A 120 -6.47 -2.98 -3.20
CA THR A 120 -7.77 -3.46 -3.66
C THR A 120 -8.04 -4.87 -3.12
N THR A 121 -7.08 -5.79 -3.25
CA THR A 121 -7.20 -7.17 -2.74
C THR A 121 -7.35 -7.19 -1.22
N ALA A 122 -6.58 -6.39 -0.48
CA ALA A 122 -6.70 -6.28 0.98
C ALA A 122 -8.09 -5.78 1.41
N ASN A 123 -8.63 -4.76 0.73
CA ASN A 123 -9.98 -4.26 0.99
C ASN A 123 -11.06 -5.29 0.61
N MET A 124 -10.90 -6.03 -0.49
CA MET A 124 -11.80 -7.13 -0.85
C MET A 124 -11.81 -8.22 0.23
N ILE A 125 -10.65 -8.67 0.70
CA ILE A 125 -10.55 -9.67 1.79
C ILE A 125 -11.25 -9.15 3.03
N TYR A 126 -10.96 -7.91 3.44
CA TYR A 126 -11.57 -7.28 4.61
C TYR A 126 -13.09 -7.21 4.50
N GLU A 127 -13.62 -6.78 3.35
CA GLU A 127 -15.08 -6.70 3.13
C GLU A 127 -15.74 -8.09 3.15
N ILE A 128 -15.09 -9.11 2.55
CA ILE A 128 -15.58 -10.50 2.60
C ILE A 128 -15.64 -10.97 4.06
N LEU A 129 -14.58 -10.79 4.84
CA LEU A 129 -14.52 -11.18 6.25
C LEU A 129 -15.62 -10.50 7.06
N LYS A 130 -15.78 -9.18 6.87
CA LYS A 130 -16.82 -8.37 7.52
C LYS A 130 -18.23 -8.89 7.19
N GLN A 131 -18.52 -9.19 5.90
CA GLN A 131 -19.81 -9.73 5.47
C GLN A 131 -20.08 -11.14 6.02
N ALA A 132 -19.03 -11.92 6.26
CA ALA A 132 -19.13 -13.22 6.90
C ALA A 132 -19.26 -13.14 8.44
N GLY A 133 -19.29 -11.95 9.02
CA GLY A 133 -19.36 -11.75 10.48
C GLY A 133 -18.05 -12.00 11.21
N VAL A 134 -16.93 -12.12 10.50
CA VAL A 134 -15.60 -12.26 11.11
C VAL A 134 -15.19 -10.90 11.68
N LYS A 135 -14.72 -10.88 12.93
CA LYS A 135 -14.19 -9.68 13.58
C LYS A 135 -12.79 -9.36 13.03
N ALA A 136 -12.76 -8.67 11.90
CA ALA A 136 -11.53 -8.38 11.17
C ALA A 136 -11.12 -6.91 11.28
N GLY A 137 -9.80 -6.68 11.26
CA GLY A 137 -9.17 -5.38 11.07
C GLY A 137 -8.44 -5.31 9.74
N LEU A 138 -8.07 -4.11 9.32
CA LEU A 138 -7.31 -3.85 8.10
C LEU A 138 -6.17 -2.89 8.42
N ILE A 139 -4.97 -3.14 7.88
CA ILE A 139 -3.88 -2.17 7.79
C ILE A 139 -3.49 -2.08 6.32
N SER A 140 -3.78 -0.94 5.70
CA SER A 140 -3.54 -0.72 4.27
C SER A 140 -2.80 0.60 4.03
N THR A 141 -2.48 0.87 2.77
CA THR A 141 -1.94 2.16 2.33
C THR A 141 -2.88 3.32 2.66
N VAL A 142 -4.19 3.08 2.62
CA VAL A 142 -5.21 4.12 2.79
C VAL A 142 -5.43 4.45 4.27
N ASN A 143 -5.56 3.42 5.11
CA ASN A 143 -5.88 3.56 6.53
C ASN A 143 -5.65 2.26 7.30
N ALA A 144 -5.74 2.35 8.65
CA ALA A 144 -5.94 1.21 9.52
C ALA A 144 -7.38 1.23 10.07
N VAL A 145 -8.08 0.09 9.95
CA VAL A 145 -9.45 -0.09 10.47
C VAL A 145 -9.41 -0.98 11.70
N ILE A 146 -9.79 -0.44 12.86
CA ILE A 146 -9.75 -1.11 14.16
C ILE A 146 -11.16 -1.07 14.78
N GLY A 147 -11.97 -2.10 14.52
CA GLY A 147 -13.40 -2.05 14.87
C GLY A 147 -14.11 -0.94 14.09
N ASP A 148 -14.72 0.01 14.80
CA ASP A 148 -15.40 1.15 14.19
C ASP A 148 -14.46 2.36 13.96
N GLU A 149 -13.23 2.29 14.44
CA GLU A 149 -12.25 3.36 14.31
C GLU A 149 -11.47 3.22 13.01
N VAL A 150 -11.37 4.33 12.26
CA VAL A 150 -10.53 4.47 11.08
C VAL A 150 -9.39 5.42 11.42
N VAL A 151 -8.18 4.90 11.39
CA VAL A 151 -6.95 5.63 11.72
C VAL A 151 -6.18 5.89 10.43
N ASP A 152 -5.75 7.13 10.22
CA ASP A 152 -4.82 7.46 9.16
C ASP A 152 -3.46 6.78 9.43
N THR A 153 -2.93 6.06 8.47
CA THR A 153 -1.63 5.38 8.58
C THR A 153 -0.44 6.31 8.34
N GLY A 154 -0.69 7.59 8.08
CA GLY A 154 0.32 8.62 7.86
C GLY A 154 0.65 8.87 6.39
N PHE A 155 1.29 10.01 6.14
CA PHE A 155 1.62 10.46 4.79
C PHE A 155 2.70 9.56 4.13
N HIS A 156 2.46 9.13 2.91
CA HIS A 156 3.43 8.51 1.99
C HIS A 156 4.04 7.15 2.39
N VAL A 157 3.47 6.41 3.34
CA VAL A 157 4.00 5.10 3.76
C VAL A 157 2.91 4.03 3.77
N THR A 158 2.97 3.12 2.80
CA THR A 158 1.99 2.01 2.70
C THR A 158 2.04 1.04 3.88
N THR A 159 3.25 0.71 4.35
CA THR A 159 3.45 -0.17 5.53
C THR A 159 4.09 0.66 6.63
N PRO A 160 3.39 0.96 7.74
CA PRO A 160 3.97 1.69 8.88
C PRO A 160 5.21 1.02 9.46
N GLU A 161 5.98 1.72 10.30
CA GLU A 161 7.13 1.13 10.98
C GLU A 161 6.69 0.05 11.99
N ALA A 162 7.61 -0.80 12.40
CA ALA A 162 7.31 -1.99 13.20
C ALA A 162 6.58 -1.66 14.51
N VAL A 163 6.92 -0.54 15.17
CA VAL A 163 6.29 -0.11 16.44
C VAL A 163 4.80 0.21 16.21
N GLU A 164 4.50 0.93 15.14
CA GLU A 164 3.14 1.31 14.79
C GLU A 164 2.32 0.08 14.37
N VAL A 165 2.89 -0.82 13.55
CA VAL A 165 2.22 -2.07 13.14
C VAL A 165 1.86 -2.91 14.36
N GLN A 166 2.80 -3.17 15.27
CA GLN A 166 2.53 -3.95 16.50
C GLN A 166 1.55 -3.23 17.42
N GLY A 167 1.60 -1.90 17.49
CA GLY A 167 0.64 -1.08 18.21
C GLY A 167 -0.78 -1.22 17.65
N TYR A 168 -0.96 -1.21 16.34
CA TYR A 168 -2.27 -1.45 15.70
C TYR A 168 -2.77 -2.88 15.98
N LEU A 169 -1.92 -3.91 15.86
CA LEU A 169 -2.30 -5.28 16.17
C LEU A 169 -2.75 -5.43 17.64
N SER A 170 -2.04 -4.80 18.57
CA SER A 170 -2.41 -4.80 19.99
C SER A 170 -3.76 -4.11 20.24
N ARG A 171 -4.02 -2.97 19.55
CA ARG A 171 -5.33 -2.29 19.63
C ARG A 171 -6.45 -3.12 19.02
N MET A 172 -6.19 -3.84 17.93
CA MET A 172 -7.15 -4.76 17.30
C MET A 172 -7.55 -5.89 18.27
N LEU A 173 -6.56 -6.50 18.95
CA LEU A 173 -6.84 -7.47 20.00
C LEU A 173 -7.69 -6.90 21.14
N ALA A 174 -7.32 -5.72 21.64
CA ALA A 174 -8.07 -5.05 22.70
C ALA A 174 -9.52 -4.71 22.27
N ALA A 175 -9.76 -4.47 20.98
CA ALA A 175 -11.09 -4.29 20.40
C ALA A 175 -11.84 -5.64 20.15
N GLY A 176 -11.22 -6.78 20.50
CA GLY A 176 -11.81 -8.11 20.34
C GLY A 176 -11.84 -8.62 18.90
N LEU A 177 -10.97 -8.09 18.02
CA LEU A 177 -10.79 -8.60 16.67
C LEU A 177 -10.01 -9.93 16.71
N THR A 178 -10.27 -10.79 15.75
CA THR A 178 -9.65 -12.13 15.64
C THR A 178 -8.80 -12.29 14.39
N THR A 179 -8.97 -11.42 13.42
CA THR A 179 -8.30 -11.50 12.11
C THR A 179 -7.82 -10.10 11.69
N VAL A 180 -6.69 -10.03 11.03
CA VAL A 180 -6.18 -8.79 10.42
C VAL A 180 -5.75 -9.05 8.99
N VAL A 181 -6.09 -8.13 8.09
CA VAL A 181 -5.56 -8.06 6.74
C VAL A 181 -4.47 -6.98 6.73
N LEU A 182 -3.24 -7.36 6.37
CA LEU A 182 -2.07 -6.49 6.39
C LEU A 182 -1.51 -6.33 4.97
N GLU A 183 -1.70 -5.14 4.38
CA GLU A 183 -1.03 -4.79 3.13
C GLU A 183 0.47 -4.64 3.36
N THR A 184 1.26 -5.40 2.62
CA THR A 184 2.69 -5.60 2.85
C THR A 184 3.51 -5.22 1.62
N THR A 185 4.29 -4.15 1.73
CA THR A 185 5.16 -3.68 0.63
C THR A 185 6.51 -4.39 0.63
N SER A 186 7.22 -4.33 -0.51
CA SER A 186 8.61 -4.78 -0.61
C SER A 186 9.55 -4.00 0.32
N HIS A 187 9.34 -2.69 0.47
CA HIS A 187 10.07 -1.86 1.43
C HIS A 187 9.79 -2.29 2.88
N GLY A 188 8.51 -2.55 3.22
CA GLY A 188 8.12 -3.04 4.54
C GLY A 188 8.80 -4.35 4.90
N LEU A 189 8.91 -5.28 3.94
CA LEU A 189 9.62 -6.55 4.10
C LEU A 189 11.14 -6.38 4.15
N ALA A 190 11.72 -5.56 3.26
CA ALA A 190 13.16 -5.32 3.21
C ALA A 190 13.65 -4.58 4.46
N GLN A 191 12.85 -3.66 4.99
CA GLN A 191 13.15 -2.84 6.17
C GLN A 191 12.65 -3.45 7.49
N HIS A 192 12.27 -4.73 7.50
CA HIS A 192 11.81 -5.45 8.69
C HIS A 192 10.60 -4.86 9.43
N ARG A 193 9.79 -4.00 8.77
CA ARG A 193 8.62 -3.37 9.41
C ARG A 193 7.54 -4.36 9.85
N VAL A 194 7.53 -5.53 9.21
CA VAL A 194 6.52 -6.60 9.40
C VAL A 194 7.13 -7.95 9.82
N THR A 195 8.41 -8.00 10.19
CA THR A 195 9.14 -9.25 10.46
C THR A 195 8.48 -10.08 11.56
N ALA A 196 7.98 -9.46 12.63
CA ALA A 196 7.33 -10.16 13.74
C ALA A 196 5.79 -10.22 13.62
N CYS A 197 5.23 -10.08 12.40
CA CYS A 197 3.77 -10.17 12.19
C CYS A 197 3.24 -11.60 12.07
N GLU A 198 4.11 -12.59 11.98
CA GLU A 198 3.77 -14.03 12.03
C GLU A 198 2.55 -14.39 11.14
N TYR A 199 2.72 -14.26 9.82
CA TYR A 199 1.65 -14.48 8.84
C TYR A 199 1.12 -15.91 8.86
N ASP A 200 -0.21 -16.06 8.76
CA ASP A 200 -0.92 -17.33 8.62
C ASP A 200 -1.28 -17.62 7.17
N ILE A 201 -1.63 -16.56 6.43
CA ILE A 201 -1.97 -16.61 5.01
C ILE A 201 -1.16 -15.53 4.30
N ALA A 202 -0.45 -15.90 3.24
CA ALA A 202 0.32 -14.98 2.42
C ALA A 202 -0.23 -14.97 0.99
N VAL A 203 -0.62 -13.79 0.50
CA VAL A 203 -1.21 -13.58 -0.82
C VAL A 203 -0.28 -12.75 -1.68
N VAL A 204 0.02 -13.20 -2.91
CA VAL A 204 0.66 -12.36 -3.93
C VAL A 204 -0.35 -12.01 -5.02
N THR A 205 -0.37 -10.74 -5.45
CA THR A 205 -1.15 -10.31 -6.62
C THR A 205 -0.36 -10.50 -7.90
N ASN A 206 0.76 -9.80 -8.05
CA ASN A 206 1.72 -9.88 -9.16
C ASN A 206 3.05 -9.29 -8.71
N ILE A 207 4.15 -9.62 -9.41
CA ILE A 207 5.46 -8.97 -9.22
C ILE A 207 6.02 -8.58 -10.57
N THR A 208 5.90 -7.29 -10.91
CA THR A 208 6.43 -6.68 -12.13
C THR A 208 7.58 -5.72 -11.80
N HIS A 209 8.21 -5.10 -12.80
CA HIS A 209 9.33 -4.19 -12.59
C HIS A 209 8.87 -2.90 -11.89
N GLU A 210 9.29 -2.71 -10.63
CA GLU A 210 9.05 -1.50 -9.84
C GLU A 210 10.10 -1.35 -8.74
N HIS A 211 10.30 -0.12 -8.22
CA HIS A 211 11.20 0.19 -7.10
C HIS A 211 12.66 -0.26 -7.30
N LEU A 212 13.16 -0.27 -8.54
CA LEU A 212 14.56 -0.63 -8.82
C LEU A 212 15.55 0.41 -8.30
N ASP A 213 15.11 1.64 -8.10
CA ASP A 213 15.87 2.71 -7.42
C ASP A 213 16.26 2.33 -5.99
N TYR A 214 15.44 1.50 -5.32
CA TYR A 214 15.69 1.02 -3.96
C TYR A 214 16.28 -0.40 -3.94
N HIS A 215 15.72 -1.33 -4.72
CA HIS A 215 16.10 -2.75 -4.68
C HIS A 215 17.26 -3.09 -5.62
N GLY A 216 17.63 -2.20 -6.55
CA GLY A 216 18.70 -2.43 -7.53
C GLY A 216 18.26 -3.32 -8.69
N THR A 217 17.77 -4.53 -8.43
CA THR A 217 17.36 -5.51 -9.47
C THR A 217 15.94 -6.03 -9.24
N TYR A 218 15.35 -6.60 -10.30
CA TYR A 218 14.06 -7.31 -10.20
C TYR A 218 14.15 -8.52 -9.25
N GLU A 219 15.27 -9.25 -9.30
CA GLU A 219 15.52 -10.41 -8.45
C GLU A 219 15.52 -10.04 -6.98
N GLU A 220 16.16 -8.94 -6.59
CA GLU A 220 16.16 -8.43 -5.21
C GLU A 220 14.78 -7.93 -4.78
N TYR A 221 14.06 -7.23 -5.66
CA TYR A 221 12.68 -6.82 -5.42
C TYR A 221 11.75 -8.02 -5.20
N ARG A 222 11.84 -9.04 -6.06
CA ARG A 222 11.10 -10.29 -5.93
C ARG A 222 11.49 -11.06 -4.66
N ALA A 223 12.80 -11.11 -4.34
CA ALA A 223 13.30 -11.76 -3.14
C ALA A 223 12.79 -11.07 -1.86
N ALA A 224 12.74 -9.73 -1.84
CA ALA A 224 12.17 -9.00 -0.71
C ALA A 224 10.70 -9.42 -0.44
N LYS A 225 9.87 -9.53 -1.49
CA LYS A 225 8.48 -10.02 -1.34
C LYS A 225 8.44 -11.50 -0.97
N GLY A 226 9.36 -12.30 -1.46
CA GLY A 226 9.51 -13.72 -1.16
C GLY A 226 9.70 -14.02 0.33
N ARG A 227 10.26 -13.08 1.11
CA ARG A 227 10.42 -13.21 2.58
C ARG A 227 9.11 -13.51 3.29
N MET A 228 7.99 -12.91 2.87
CA MET A 228 6.67 -13.17 3.45
C MET A 228 6.25 -14.64 3.29
N PHE A 229 6.50 -15.23 2.13
CA PHE A 229 6.15 -16.63 1.84
C PHE A 229 7.09 -17.61 2.56
N ALA A 230 8.37 -17.31 2.63
CA ALA A 230 9.35 -18.09 3.38
C ALA A 230 9.06 -18.10 4.89
N SER A 231 8.54 -16.99 5.43
CA SER A 231 8.22 -16.85 6.86
C SER A 231 7.04 -17.70 7.34
N LEU A 232 6.13 -18.13 6.45
CA LEU A 232 4.98 -18.97 6.80
C LEU A 232 5.38 -20.23 7.56
N ALA A 233 6.49 -20.86 7.19
CA ALA A 233 6.99 -22.07 7.85
C ALA A 233 7.51 -21.83 9.27
N GLN A 234 7.79 -20.58 9.63
CA GLN A 234 8.35 -20.17 10.93
C GLN A 234 7.28 -19.63 11.88
N THR A 235 6.06 -19.39 11.41
CA THR A 235 4.94 -18.91 12.23
C THR A 235 4.67 -19.90 13.36
N VAL A 236 4.61 -19.40 14.58
CA VAL A 236 4.29 -20.22 15.76
C VAL A 236 2.87 -20.79 15.69
N GLU A 237 2.61 -21.84 16.43
CA GLU A 237 1.24 -22.36 16.56
C GLU A 237 0.37 -21.36 17.33
N LYS A 238 -0.81 -21.06 16.81
CA LYS A 238 -1.71 -20.03 17.35
C LYS A 238 -2.99 -20.63 17.90
N PRO A 239 -3.61 -20.01 18.93
CA PRO A 239 -4.87 -20.50 19.52
C PRO A 239 -6.03 -20.62 18.52
N LEU A 240 -6.07 -19.74 17.52
CA LEU A 240 -7.08 -19.75 16.44
C LEU A 240 -6.76 -20.73 15.31
N GLY A 241 -5.66 -21.47 15.43
CA GLY A 241 -5.06 -22.24 14.35
C GLY A 241 -4.32 -21.32 13.37
N ASN A 242 -3.46 -21.91 12.56
CA ASN A 242 -2.76 -21.20 11.49
C ASN A 242 -2.65 -22.06 10.23
N PRO A 243 -3.33 -21.68 9.16
CA PRO A 243 -3.32 -22.41 7.89
C PRO A 243 -1.93 -22.56 7.29
N ARG A 244 -1.00 -21.60 7.53
CA ARG A 244 0.34 -21.51 6.92
C ARG A 244 0.26 -21.69 5.41
N LEU A 245 -0.66 -20.92 4.79
CA LEU A 245 -1.04 -21.08 3.40
C LEU A 245 -0.52 -19.95 2.53
N ALA A 246 0.13 -20.31 1.43
CA ALA A 246 0.46 -19.38 0.35
C ALA A 246 -0.64 -19.39 -0.73
N ILE A 247 -1.02 -18.21 -1.21
CA ILE A 247 -1.97 -18.00 -2.31
C ILE A 247 -1.21 -17.33 -3.44
N LEU A 248 -1.00 -18.07 -4.52
CA LEU A 248 -0.08 -17.71 -5.59
C LEU A 248 -0.80 -17.47 -6.91
N ASN A 249 -0.44 -16.40 -7.60
CA ASN A 249 -0.92 -16.09 -8.94
C ASN A 249 -0.15 -16.95 -9.97
N ARG A 250 -0.81 -17.92 -10.62
CA ARG A 250 -0.19 -18.82 -11.60
C ARG A 250 0.13 -18.12 -12.92
N ASP A 251 -0.54 -17.01 -13.20
CA ASP A 251 -0.35 -16.24 -14.44
C ASP A 251 0.82 -15.23 -14.33
N ASP A 252 1.40 -15.06 -13.14
CA ASP A 252 2.50 -14.12 -12.88
C ASP A 252 3.88 -14.79 -13.06
N ILE A 253 4.82 -14.07 -13.64
CA ILE A 253 6.19 -14.56 -13.90
C ILE A 253 6.96 -14.94 -12.62
N SER A 254 6.54 -14.43 -11.46
CA SER A 254 7.16 -14.74 -10.17
C SER A 254 6.70 -16.08 -9.58
N TYR A 255 5.70 -16.73 -10.17
CA TYR A 255 5.05 -17.92 -9.61
C TYR A 255 6.05 -19.02 -9.24
N ASP A 256 6.86 -19.48 -10.19
CA ASP A 256 7.76 -20.61 -9.96
C ASP A 256 8.78 -20.33 -8.85
N TYR A 257 9.26 -19.08 -8.77
CA TYR A 257 10.15 -18.64 -7.69
C TYR A 257 9.47 -18.69 -6.33
N LEU A 258 8.26 -18.10 -6.21
CA LEU A 258 7.53 -18.06 -4.94
C LEU A 258 7.08 -19.45 -4.50
N ALA A 259 6.59 -20.28 -5.43
CA ALA A 259 6.21 -21.66 -5.17
C ALA A 259 7.39 -22.49 -4.61
N GLY A 260 8.60 -22.23 -5.10
CA GLY A 260 9.84 -22.87 -4.61
C GLY A 260 10.25 -22.45 -3.20
N LEU A 261 9.82 -21.26 -2.73
CA LEU A 261 10.09 -20.78 -1.36
C LEU A 261 9.14 -21.38 -0.31
N VAL A 262 7.93 -21.77 -0.73
CA VAL A 262 6.89 -22.25 0.19
C VAL A 262 7.18 -23.69 0.62
N LYS A 263 7.46 -23.89 1.92
CA LYS A 263 7.69 -25.24 2.50
C LYS A 263 6.40 -25.88 3.03
N GLY A 264 5.25 -25.24 2.83
CA GLY A 264 3.97 -25.68 3.36
C GLY A 264 2.88 -25.77 2.30
N ARG A 265 1.64 -25.54 2.73
CA ARG A 265 0.47 -25.56 1.87
C ARG A 265 0.47 -24.36 0.92
N GLN A 266 0.09 -24.58 -0.32
CA GLN A 266 -0.11 -23.53 -1.31
C GLN A 266 -1.34 -23.84 -2.15
N VAL A 267 -2.02 -22.78 -2.58
CA VAL A 267 -3.09 -22.81 -3.56
C VAL A 267 -2.81 -21.78 -4.65
N THR A 268 -3.33 -22.03 -5.82
CA THR A 268 -3.11 -21.21 -7.01
C THR A 268 -4.41 -20.57 -7.48
N TYR A 269 -4.27 -19.40 -8.09
CA TYR A 269 -5.37 -18.75 -8.81
C TYR A 269 -4.89 -18.17 -10.13
N GLY A 270 -5.81 -17.96 -11.07
CA GLY A 270 -5.47 -17.40 -12.38
C GLY A 270 -6.65 -17.36 -13.35
N LEU A 271 -6.39 -16.74 -14.53
CA LEU A 271 -7.33 -16.60 -15.64
C LEU A 271 -6.84 -17.32 -16.91
N GLN A 272 -5.52 -17.61 -17.00
CA GLN A 272 -4.90 -18.20 -18.19
C GLN A 272 -4.57 -19.68 -18.02
N HIS A 273 -4.21 -20.07 -16.81
CA HIS A 273 -3.83 -21.43 -16.46
C HIS A 273 -4.88 -22.09 -15.59
N LYS A 274 -5.11 -23.40 -15.77
CA LYS A 274 -5.96 -24.17 -14.84
C LYS A 274 -5.33 -24.16 -13.44
N THR A 275 -6.09 -23.71 -12.47
CA THR A 275 -5.66 -23.44 -11.09
C THR A 275 -6.73 -23.92 -10.11
N ASP A 276 -6.41 -23.87 -8.80
CA ASP A 276 -7.39 -24.20 -7.74
C ASP A 276 -8.58 -23.24 -7.73
N TYR A 277 -8.32 -21.97 -8.04
CA TYR A 277 -9.34 -20.92 -8.22
C TYR A 277 -9.16 -20.28 -9.59
N PHE A 278 -10.10 -20.50 -10.48
CA PHE A 278 -10.02 -20.09 -11.88
C PHE A 278 -11.22 -19.23 -12.28
N ALA A 279 -11.04 -18.26 -13.17
CA ALA A 279 -12.13 -17.47 -13.73
C ALA A 279 -12.21 -17.65 -15.24
N GLN A 280 -13.46 -17.77 -15.75
CA GLN A 280 -13.78 -17.76 -17.17
C GLN A 280 -15.01 -16.87 -17.45
N ASP A 281 -15.35 -16.69 -18.70
CA ASP A 281 -16.50 -15.88 -19.17
C ASP A 281 -16.46 -14.45 -18.61
N VAL A 282 -15.27 -13.85 -18.59
CA VAL A 282 -15.03 -12.52 -18.02
C VAL A 282 -15.64 -11.45 -18.93
N THR A 283 -16.53 -10.65 -18.37
CA THR A 283 -17.08 -9.44 -19.01
C THR A 283 -16.84 -8.22 -18.12
N SER A 284 -16.50 -7.09 -18.74
CA SER A 284 -16.26 -5.81 -18.06
C SER A 284 -17.21 -4.75 -18.59
N ASN A 285 -17.72 -3.92 -17.70
CA ASN A 285 -18.56 -2.79 -18.03
C ASN A 285 -18.32 -1.64 -17.00
N PRO A 286 -18.88 -0.44 -17.20
CA PRO A 286 -18.69 0.68 -16.26
C PRO A 286 -19.12 0.40 -14.82
N SER A 287 -20.06 -0.53 -14.58
CA SER A 287 -20.55 -0.88 -13.24
C SER A 287 -19.74 -1.98 -12.56
N GLY A 288 -18.73 -2.56 -13.25
CA GLY A 288 -17.90 -3.60 -12.68
C GLY A 288 -17.52 -4.73 -13.62
N VAL A 289 -17.17 -5.89 -13.06
CA VAL A 289 -16.80 -7.11 -13.78
C VAL A 289 -17.70 -8.28 -13.37
N ASP A 290 -18.07 -9.09 -14.36
CA ASP A 290 -18.77 -10.36 -14.16
C ASP A 290 -17.91 -11.50 -14.68
N PHE A 291 -17.87 -12.61 -13.96
CA PHE A 291 -17.12 -13.80 -14.35
C PHE A 291 -17.70 -15.06 -13.74
N THR A 292 -17.36 -16.21 -14.31
CA THR A 292 -17.65 -17.52 -13.74
C THR A 292 -16.46 -17.99 -12.92
N LEU A 293 -16.62 -18.10 -11.59
CA LEU A 293 -15.63 -18.67 -10.69
C LEU A 293 -15.72 -20.19 -10.72
N ILE A 294 -14.60 -20.85 -10.95
CA ILE A 294 -14.44 -22.31 -10.88
C ILE A 294 -13.44 -22.64 -9.78
N ALA A 295 -13.85 -23.49 -8.86
CA ALA A 295 -13.02 -24.08 -7.80
C ALA A 295 -13.42 -25.55 -7.64
N GLU A 296 -12.79 -26.33 -6.74
CA GLU A 296 -13.12 -27.75 -6.51
C GLU A 296 -14.63 -27.97 -6.32
N GLY A 297 -15.29 -28.53 -7.36
CA GLY A 297 -16.74 -28.85 -7.32
C GLY A 297 -17.67 -27.64 -7.32
N LEU A 298 -17.14 -26.44 -7.48
CA LEU A 298 -17.88 -25.17 -7.48
C LEU A 298 -17.82 -24.52 -8.87
N VAL A 299 -18.99 -24.07 -9.37
CA VAL A 299 -19.12 -23.22 -10.56
C VAL A 299 -20.15 -22.16 -10.23
N GLU A 300 -19.72 -20.92 -10.03
CA GLU A 300 -20.58 -19.83 -9.57
C GLU A 300 -20.38 -18.56 -10.37
N ARG A 301 -21.46 -17.85 -10.67
CA ARG A 301 -21.40 -16.52 -11.29
C ARG A 301 -21.09 -15.48 -10.21
N VAL A 302 -20.06 -14.68 -10.45
CA VAL A 302 -19.62 -13.62 -9.51
C VAL A 302 -19.71 -12.27 -10.20
N HIS A 303 -20.24 -11.28 -9.49
CA HIS A 303 -20.21 -9.88 -9.84
C HIS A 303 -19.35 -9.11 -8.85
N CYS A 304 -18.50 -8.23 -9.35
CA CYS A 304 -17.72 -7.27 -8.54
C CYS A 304 -17.94 -5.87 -9.11
N ASN A 305 -18.30 -4.90 -8.25
CA ASN A 305 -18.61 -3.53 -8.67
C ASN A 305 -17.38 -2.70 -9.08
N LEU A 306 -16.16 -3.26 -8.99
CA LEU A 306 -14.96 -2.56 -9.42
C LEU A 306 -14.72 -2.79 -10.91
N PRO A 307 -14.60 -1.73 -11.73
CA PRO A 307 -14.35 -1.86 -13.16
C PRO A 307 -12.92 -2.34 -13.45
N GLY A 308 -12.73 -2.93 -14.64
CA GLY A 308 -11.43 -3.41 -15.13
C GLY A 308 -11.20 -4.90 -14.88
N LYS A 309 -10.86 -5.61 -15.96
CA LYS A 309 -10.64 -7.07 -15.95
C LYS A 309 -9.59 -7.55 -14.97
N PHE A 310 -8.59 -6.70 -14.67
CA PHE A 310 -7.57 -7.00 -13.66
C PHE A 310 -8.18 -7.23 -12.26
N ASN A 311 -9.35 -6.66 -11.97
CA ASN A 311 -10.05 -6.91 -10.70
C ASN A 311 -10.58 -8.33 -10.57
N VAL A 312 -10.75 -9.08 -11.66
CA VAL A 312 -11.07 -10.51 -11.57
C VAL A 312 -9.94 -11.28 -10.87
N SER A 313 -8.67 -10.99 -11.20
CA SER A 313 -7.51 -11.56 -10.52
C SER A 313 -7.49 -11.19 -9.03
N ASN A 314 -7.76 -9.92 -8.70
CA ASN A 314 -7.87 -9.46 -7.31
C ASN A 314 -9.02 -10.18 -6.57
N CYS A 315 -10.18 -10.40 -7.23
CA CYS A 315 -11.32 -11.15 -6.68
C CYS A 315 -10.95 -12.61 -6.38
N LEU A 316 -10.24 -13.29 -7.30
CA LEU A 316 -9.80 -14.67 -7.08
C LEU A 316 -8.85 -14.79 -5.89
N ALA A 317 -7.87 -13.88 -5.80
CA ALA A 317 -6.93 -13.80 -4.68
C ALA A 317 -7.66 -13.58 -3.34
N ALA A 318 -8.59 -12.62 -3.33
CA ALA A 318 -9.39 -12.30 -2.14
C ALA A 318 -10.33 -13.42 -1.73
N PHE A 319 -10.99 -14.06 -2.70
CA PHE A 319 -11.83 -15.22 -2.46
C PHE A 319 -11.03 -16.38 -1.85
N ALA A 320 -9.88 -16.72 -2.44
CA ALA A 320 -9.01 -17.78 -1.94
C ALA A 320 -8.54 -17.49 -0.50
N ALA A 321 -8.17 -16.25 -0.18
CA ALA A 321 -7.76 -15.84 1.15
C ALA A 321 -8.89 -15.96 2.18
N ALA A 322 -10.09 -15.52 1.83
CA ALA A 322 -11.26 -15.62 2.68
C ALA A 322 -11.65 -17.09 2.92
N ARG A 323 -11.62 -17.94 1.88
CA ARG A 323 -11.84 -19.39 2.01
C ARG A 323 -10.82 -20.05 2.95
N ALA A 324 -9.54 -19.66 2.82
CA ALA A 324 -8.47 -20.12 3.70
C ALA A 324 -8.68 -19.70 5.17
N ALA A 325 -9.30 -18.54 5.40
CA ALA A 325 -9.70 -18.05 6.71
C ALA A 325 -11.02 -18.67 7.23
N GLY A 326 -11.59 -19.64 6.52
CA GLY A 326 -12.79 -20.38 6.94
C GLY A 326 -14.12 -19.74 6.54
N VAL A 327 -14.13 -18.73 5.67
CA VAL A 327 -15.37 -18.10 5.18
C VAL A 327 -16.09 -19.01 4.21
N GLU A 328 -17.40 -19.20 4.38
CA GLU A 328 -18.24 -19.97 3.48
C GLU A 328 -18.33 -19.32 2.08
N THR A 329 -18.43 -20.16 1.03
CA THR A 329 -18.45 -19.75 -0.37
C THR A 329 -19.47 -18.65 -0.68
N GLY A 330 -20.73 -18.85 -0.27
CA GLY A 330 -21.80 -17.89 -0.53
C GLY A 330 -21.58 -16.53 0.16
N ALA A 331 -20.99 -16.53 1.38
CA ALA A 331 -20.63 -15.31 2.09
C ALA A 331 -19.46 -14.59 1.38
N ALA A 332 -18.48 -15.34 0.88
CA ALA A 332 -17.34 -14.78 0.15
C ALA A 332 -17.78 -14.11 -1.16
N ILE A 333 -18.63 -14.76 -1.95
CA ILE A 333 -19.20 -14.18 -3.20
C ILE A 333 -20.01 -12.91 -2.89
N LYS A 334 -20.85 -12.96 -1.86
CA LYS A 334 -21.65 -11.81 -1.43
C LYS A 334 -20.76 -10.64 -0.96
N GLY A 335 -19.63 -10.93 -0.31
CA GLY A 335 -18.67 -9.91 0.11
C GLY A 335 -18.02 -9.20 -1.09
N LEU A 336 -17.62 -9.94 -2.11
CA LEU A 336 -17.06 -9.36 -3.35
C LEU A 336 -18.05 -8.40 -4.04
N SER A 337 -19.33 -8.76 -4.11
CA SER A 337 -20.34 -7.91 -4.75
C SER A 337 -20.81 -6.72 -3.91
N ARG A 338 -20.36 -6.60 -2.65
CA ARG A 338 -20.68 -5.45 -1.79
C ARG A 338 -19.65 -4.34 -1.80
N LEU A 339 -18.41 -4.62 -2.16
CA LEU A 339 -17.38 -3.60 -2.27
C LEU A 339 -17.71 -2.67 -3.45
N ARG A 340 -18.08 -1.43 -3.14
CA ARG A 340 -18.49 -0.44 -4.14
C ARG A 340 -17.35 0.42 -4.67
N GLY A 341 -16.20 0.40 -4.02
CA GLY A 341 -15.03 1.20 -4.36
C GLY A 341 -13.92 1.04 -3.34
N VAL A 342 -12.73 1.37 -3.74
CA VAL A 342 -11.57 1.52 -2.85
C VAL A 342 -11.06 2.93 -3.05
N THR A 343 -10.88 3.66 -1.96
CA THR A 343 -10.49 5.07 -1.98
C THR A 343 -9.26 5.29 -2.86
N GLY A 344 -9.40 6.16 -3.88
CA GLY A 344 -8.34 6.48 -4.83
C GLY A 344 -7.91 5.33 -5.76
N ARG A 345 -8.76 4.32 -5.98
CA ARG A 345 -8.54 3.20 -6.92
C ARG A 345 -9.72 3.11 -7.87
N MET A 346 -9.58 3.65 -9.08
CA MET A 346 -10.68 3.80 -10.04
C MET A 346 -11.96 4.34 -9.35
N GLU A 347 -11.79 5.27 -8.42
CA GLU A 347 -12.88 5.84 -7.62
C GLU A 347 -13.72 6.79 -8.48
N ALA A 348 -14.98 6.43 -8.73
CA ALA A 348 -15.91 7.29 -9.42
C ALA A 348 -16.36 8.45 -8.53
N ILE A 349 -16.32 9.68 -9.04
CA ILE A 349 -16.83 10.89 -8.40
C ILE A 349 -18.13 11.30 -9.10
N GLU A 350 -19.25 11.06 -8.45
CA GLU A 350 -20.57 11.30 -8.98
C GLU A 350 -21.23 12.49 -8.28
N MET A 351 -21.52 13.55 -9.03
CA MET A 351 -22.20 14.76 -8.55
C MET A 351 -23.38 15.19 -9.46
N GLY A 352 -23.70 14.38 -10.49
CA GLY A 352 -24.74 14.64 -11.46
C GLY A 352 -24.25 15.22 -12.80
N GLN A 353 -22.93 15.23 -13.03
CA GLN A 353 -22.32 15.60 -14.30
C GLN A 353 -22.67 14.57 -15.41
N PRO A 354 -22.70 14.98 -16.71
CA PRO A 354 -23.11 14.10 -17.82
C PRO A 354 -21.96 13.24 -18.38
N TYR A 355 -20.89 13.05 -17.66
CA TYR A 355 -19.71 12.28 -18.03
C TYR A 355 -19.12 11.55 -16.80
N SER A 356 -18.27 10.55 -17.03
CA SER A 356 -17.60 9.85 -15.94
C SER A 356 -16.41 10.64 -15.42
N ALA A 357 -16.30 10.85 -14.10
CA ALA A 357 -15.13 11.45 -13.45
C ALA A 357 -14.52 10.44 -12.48
N ILE A 358 -13.22 10.15 -12.63
CA ILE A 358 -12.52 9.09 -11.91
C ILE A 358 -11.24 9.64 -11.28
N VAL A 359 -10.91 9.14 -10.08
CA VAL A 359 -9.64 9.36 -9.41
C VAL A 359 -8.93 8.03 -9.19
N ASP A 360 -7.66 7.92 -9.60
CA ASP A 360 -6.86 6.72 -9.47
C ASP A 360 -5.43 7.00 -8.99
N PHE A 361 -4.83 6.03 -8.33
CA PHE A 361 -3.45 6.11 -7.84
C PHE A 361 -2.40 5.75 -8.88
N ALA A 362 -2.76 5.39 -10.09
CA ALA A 362 -1.85 4.98 -11.16
C ALA A 362 -0.75 6.03 -11.38
N HIS A 363 0.44 5.75 -10.86
CA HIS A 363 1.61 6.63 -10.86
C HIS A 363 2.85 5.96 -11.48
N THR A 364 2.70 4.79 -12.11
CA THR A 364 3.74 4.08 -12.88
C THR A 364 3.29 3.88 -14.32
N PRO A 365 4.20 3.67 -15.28
CA PRO A 365 3.82 3.44 -16.67
C PRO A 365 2.83 2.30 -16.86
N ASN A 366 3.07 1.16 -16.19
CA ASN A 366 2.19 0.00 -16.27
C ASN A 366 0.82 0.26 -15.62
N ALA A 367 0.79 0.87 -14.42
CA ALA A 367 -0.46 1.19 -13.75
C ALA A 367 -1.28 2.22 -14.56
N LEU A 368 -0.63 3.25 -15.11
CA LEU A 368 -1.29 4.24 -15.97
C LEU A 368 -1.86 3.58 -17.25
N LYS A 369 -1.09 2.69 -17.87
CA LYS A 369 -1.58 1.90 -19.01
C LYS A 369 -2.86 1.16 -18.67
N VAL A 370 -2.85 0.38 -17.58
CA VAL A 370 -4.01 -0.40 -17.14
C VAL A 370 -5.20 0.49 -16.79
N ALA A 371 -4.97 1.63 -16.12
CA ALA A 371 -6.02 2.60 -15.79
C ALA A 371 -6.66 3.20 -17.05
N LEU A 372 -5.85 3.58 -18.05
CA LEU A 372 -6.35 4.15 -19.31
C LEU A 372 -7.04 3.11 -20.20
N GLU A 373 -6.53 1.87 -20.27
CA GLU A 373 -7.20 0.76 -20.94
C GLU A 373 -8.57 0.49 -20.30
N THR A 374 -8.64 0.51 -18.97
CA THR A 374 -9.91 0.37 -18.24
C THR A 374 -10.85 1.55 -18.54
N ALA A 375 -10.33 2.78 -18.51
CA ALA A 375 -11.12 3.96 -18.88
C ALA A 375 -11.68 3.86 -20.30
N ARG A 376 -10.92 3.28 -21.24
CA ARG A 376 -11.39 2.99 -22.61
C ARG A 376 -12.51 1.94 -22.65
N GLU A 377 -12.46 0.93 -21.81
CA GLU A 377 -13.56 -0.05 -21.71
C GLU A 377 -14.85 0.57 -21.11
N MET A 378 -14.71 1.66 -20.32
CA MET A 378 -15.84 2.32 -19.67
C MET A 378 -16.56 3.34 -20.54
N THR A 379 -15.95 3.83 -21.62
CA THR A 379 -16.59 4.78 -22.55
C THR A 379 -16.25 4.49 -23.99
N THR A 380 -17.22 4.73 -24.89
CA THR A 380 -17.01 4.74 -26.34
C THR A 380 -16.65 6.13 -26.88
N LYS A 381 -16.58 7.14 -25.99
CA LYS A 381 -16.24 8.53 -26.29
C LYS A 381 -14.78 8.81 -25.93
N ARG A 382 -14.45 10.06 -25.64
CA ARG A 382 -13.07 10.46 -25.33
C ARG A 382 -12.69 10.11 -23.89
N VAL A 383 -11.39 9.83 -23.70
CA VAL A 383 -10.73 9.72 -22.40
C VAL A 383 -9.79 10.91 -22.25
N ILE A 384 -10.00 11.70 -21.20
CA ILE A 384 -9.16 12.85 -20.81
C ILE A 384 -8.39 12.45 -19.54
N ALA A 385 -7.06 12.42 -19.61
CA ALA A 385 -6.19 12.03 -18.50
C ALA A 385 -5.46 13.21 -17.89
N VAL A 386 -5.50 13.36 -16.57
CA VAL A 386 -4.75 14.37 -15.81
C VAL A 386 -3.77 13.64 -14.89
N PHE A 387 -2.46 13.87 -15.04
CA PHE A 387 -1.45 13.22 -14.20
C PHE A 387 -0.13 13.96 -14.21
N GLY A 388 0.74 13.63 -13.27
CA GLY A 388 2.08 14.15 -13.16
C GLY A 388 3.14 13.07 -13.02
N SER A 389 4.33 13.48 -12.60
CA SER A 389 5.39 12.56 -12.19
C SER A 389 6.23 13.17 -11.08
N ALA A 390 6.52 12.37 -10.05
CA ALA A 390 7.24 12.83 -8.88
C ALA A 390 8.69 13.24 -9.18
N GLY A 391 9.13 14.32 -8.54
CA GLY A 391 10.51 14.78 -8.55
C GLY A 391 11.44 13.86 -7.75
N LEU A 392 12.74 13.89 -8.08
CA LEU A 392 13.79 13.08 -7.44
C LEU A 392 13.51 11.56 -7.46
N ARG A 393 12.82 11.12 -8.51
CA ARG A 393 12.49 9.71 -8.77
C ARG A 393 13.01 9.32 -10.16
N ASP A 394 12.70 8.10 -10.60
CA ASP A 394 13.09 7.58 -11.90
C ASP A 394 12.59 8.49 -13.04
N ARG A 395 13.53 9.15 -13.75
CA ARG A 395 13.23 10.04 -14.87
C ARG A 395 12.71 9.30 -16.10
N GLN A 396 13.08 8.03 -16.29
CA GLN A 396 12.58 7.23 -17.41
C GLN A 396 11.08 6.99 -17.28
N LYS A 397 10.59 6.82 -16.06
CA LYS A 397 9.18 6.70 -15.74
C LYS A 397 8.34 7.85 -16.31
N ARG A 398 8.82 9.13 -16.22
CA ARG A 398 8.12 10.32 -16.75
C ARG A 398 7.82 10.19 -18.22
N ARG A 399 8.86 9.82 -18.99
CA ARG A 399 8.77 9.68 -20.44
C ARG A 399 7.82 8.58 -20.84
N LEU A 400 7.98 7.41 -20.24
CA LEU A 400 7.11 6.27 -20.50
C LEU A 400 5.64 6.54 -20.17
N MET A 401 5.36 7.26 -19.08
CA MET A 401 3.98 7.64 -18.73
C MET A 401 3.38 8.60 -19.75
N ALA A 402 4.14 9.59 -20.23
CA ALA A 402 3.70 10.51 -21.28
C ALA A 402 3.44 9.78 -22.61
N GLU A 403 4.34 8.88 -23.02
CA GLU A 403 4.19 8.05 -24.22
C GLU A 403 2.94 7.18 -24.16
N VAL A 404 2.73 6.48 -23.04
CA VAL A 404 1.55 5.62 -22.80
C VAL A 404 0.27 6.45 -22.87
N SER A 405 0.25 7.64 -22.28
CA SER A 405 -0.95 8.45 -22.24
C SER A 405 -1.34 8.99 -23.63
N VAL A 406 -0.39 9.42 -24.45
CA VAL A 406 -0.65 9.87 -25.83
C VAL A 406 -1.21 8.74 -26.71
N GLN A 407 -0.85 7.48 -26.42
CA GLN A 407 -1.35 6.32 -27.16
C GLN A 407 -2.76 5.90 -26.75
N LEU A 408 -3.13 6.09 -25.48
CA LEU A 408 -4.35 5.52 -24.90
C LEU A 408 -5.43 6.56 -24.53
N ALA A 409 -5.05 7.80 -24.24
CA ALA A 409 -5.98 8.91 -24.00
C ALA A 409 -6.16 9.77 -25.26
N ASP A 410 -7.33 10.42 -25.41
CA ASP A 410 -7.55 11.41 -26.47
C ASP A 410 -6.91 12.75 -26.14
N ILE A 411 -6.89 13.08 -24.83
CA ILE A 411 -6.26 14.30 -24.31
C ILE A 411 -5.52 13.94 -23.02
N SER A 412 -4.26 14.39 -22.92
CA SER A 412 -3.44 14.25 -21.72
C SER A 412 -3.10 15.62 -21.14
N ILE A 413 -3.25 15.81 -19.83
CA ILE A 413 -2.90 17.05 -19.14
C ILE A 413 -1.81 16.74 -18.12
N PHE A 414 -0.60 17.20 -18.39
CA PHE A 414 0.55 17.02 -17.52
C PHE A 414 0.59 18.12 -16.45
N THR A 415 0.73 17.71 -15.19
CA THR A 415 0.62 18.62 -14.04
C THR A 415 1.55 18.23 -12.89
N ALA A 416 1.52 18.95 -11.78
CA ALA A 416 2.29 18.64 -10.59
C ALA A 416 1.89 17.29 -9.97
N GLU A 417 2.89 16.53 -9.52
CA GLU A 417 2.79 15.37 -8.65
C GLU A 417 4.08 15.32 -7.82
N ASP A 418 4.06 15.77 -6.57
CA ASP A 418 5.21 15.82 -5.66
C ASP A 418 6.53 16.25 -6.34
N PRO A 419 6.63 17.46 -6.90
CA PRO A 419 7.87 17.90 -7.56
C PRO A 419 9.05 17.95 -6.60
N ARG A 420 8.82 18.08 -5.30
CA ARG A 420 9.84 18.20 -4.25
C ARG A 420 10.77 19.35 -4.55
N THR A 421 12.10 19.16 -4.47
CA THR A 421 13.10 20.18 -4.77
C THR A 421 13.51 20.22 -6.25
N GLU A 422 12.92 19.40 -7.11
CA GLU A 422 13.14 19.44 -8.56
C GLU A 422 12.24 20.50 -9.22
N SER A 423 12.72 21.11 -10.30
CA SER A 423 11.91 22.09 -11.04
C SER A 423 10.70 21.41 -11.69
N LEU A 424 9.50 21.85 -11.32
CA LEU A 424 8.25 21.37 -11.93
C LEU A 424 8.24 21.66 -13.44
N GLU A 425 8.74 22.83 -13.86
CA GLU A 425 8.82 23.18 -15.28
C GLU A 425 9.68 22.17 -16.06
N SER A 426 10.83 21.77 -15.50
CA SER A 426 11.69 20.75 -16.12
C SER A 426 11.00 19.38 -16.20
N ILE A 427 10.26 18.98 -15.16
CA ILE A 427 9.49 17.73 -15.16
C ILE A 427 8.45 17.75 -16.29
N LEU A 428 7.68 18.84 -16.38
CA LEU A 428 6.63 18.99 -17.40
C LEU A 428 7.21 19.09 -18.81
N ALA A 429 8.39 19.71 -18.98
CA ALA A 429 9.08 19.77 -20.26
C ALA A 429 9.51 18.37 -20.74
N GLU A 430 10.12 17.56 -19.87
CA GLU A 430 10.50 16.17 -20.20
C GLU A 430 9.29 15.30 -20.60
N MET A 431 8.16 15.48 -19.94
CA MET A 431 6.92 14.78 -20.30
C MET A 431 6.39 15.25 -21.67
N ALA A 432 6.41 16.56 -21.93
CA ALA A 432 5.97 17.14 -23.19
C ALA A 432 6.85 16.73 -24.38
N ASP A 433 8.17 16.68 -24.18
CA ASP A 433 9.11 16.20 -25.21
C ASP A 433 8.82 14.74 -25.58
N ALA A 434 8.61 13.86 -24.58
CA ALA A 434 8.27 12.47 -24.81
C ALA A 434 6.89 12.32 -25.49
N ALA A 435 5.90 13.10 -25.07
CA ALA A 435 4.58 13.12 -25.71
C ALA A 435 4.65 13.54 -27.19
N THR A 436 5.46 14.58 -27.49
CA THR A 436 5.67 15.06 -28.86
C THR A 436 6.35 13.99 -29.72
N LEU A 437 7.38 13.32 -29.19
CA LEU A 437 8.05 12.21 -29.88
C LEU A 437 7.10 11.03 -30.15
N ALA A 438 6.14 10.80 -29.27
CA ALA A 438 5.09 9.78 -29.43
C ALA A 438 3.96 10.22 -30.39
N GLY A 439 4.04 11.39 -31.02
CA GLY A 439 3.07 11.92 -31.99
C GLY A 439 2.00 12.82 -31.38
N GLY A 440 2.12 13.20 -30.12
CA GLY A 440 1.23 14.16 -29.47
C GLY A 440 1.47 15.59 -29.98
N VAL A 441 0.41 16.41 -29.90
CA VAL A 441 0.43 17.83 -30.33
C VAL A 441 0.01 18.70 -29.16
N GLU A 442 0.92 19.54 -28.67
CA GLU A 442 0.64 20.48 -27.58
C GLU A 442 -0.49 21.45 -27.95
N GLY A 443 -1.40 21.69 -27.03
CA GLY A 443 -2.60 22.49 -27.26
C GLY A 443 -3.73 21.77 -27.98
N LYS A 444 -3.56 20.47 -28.33
CA LYS A 444 -4.60 19.63 -28.97
C LYS A 444 -4.78 18.30 -28.28
N THR A 445 -3.75 17.44 -28.28
CA THR A 445 -3.81 16.11 -27.69
C THR A 445 -3.10 16.05 -26.33
N PHE A 446 -2.27 17.05 -26.01
CA PHE A 446 -1.79 17.22 -24.65
C PHE A 446 -1.60 18.71 -24.27
N TYR A 447 -1.61 18.96 -22.96
CA TYR A 447 -1.44 20.27 -22.33
C TYR A 447 -0.47 20.17 -21.17
N ARG A 448 0.26 21.27 -20.87
CA ARG A 448 1.04 21.44 -19.64
C ARG A 448 0.35 22.47 -18.75
N VAL A 449 -0.02 22.07 -17.54
CA VAL A 449 -0.67 22.94 -16.55
C VAL A 449 -0.02 22.72 -15.20
N ALA A 450 0.79 23.65 -14.73
CA ALA A 450 1.61 23.50 -13.53
C ALA A 450 0.75 23.25 -12.27
N ASP A 451 -0.33 24.03 -12.11
CA ASP A 451 -1.25 23.87 -10.99
C ASP A 451 -2.22 22.69 -11.22
N ARG A 452 -2.24 21.75 -10.29
CA ARG A 452 -3.04 20.53 -10.43
C ARG A 452 -4.55 20.79 -10.35
N GLY A 453 -4.98 21.77 -9.55
CA GLY A 453 -6.38 22.16 -9.49
C GLY A 453 -6.86 22.74 -10.82
N THR A 454 -6.06 23.62 -11.39
CA THR A 454 -6.30 24.19 -12.73
C THR A 454 -6.26 23.10 -13.82
N ALA A 455 -5.37 22.11 -13.70
CA ALA A 455 -5.31 20.98 -14.64
C ALA A 455 -6.59 20.12 -14.60
N ILE A 456 -7.12 19.85 -13.42
CA ILE A 456 -8.40 19.11 -13.27
C ILE A 456 -9.57 19.93 -13.82
N ARG A 457 -9.63 21.26 -13.57
CA ARG A 457 -10.63 22.16 -14.17
C ARG A 457 -10.56 22.15 -15.69
N LEU A 458 -9.37 22.32 -16.27
CA LEU A 458 -9.19 22.25 -17.71
C LEU A 458 -9.67 20.90 -18.27
N GLY A 459 -9.34 19.79 -17.59
CA GLY A 459 -9.83 18.46 -17.95
C GLY A 459 -11.36 18.42 -18.01
N ALA A 460 -12.03 18.94 -16.99
CA ALA A 460 -13.49 19.00 -16.92
C ALA A 460 -14.09 19.92 -18.00
N GLU A 461 -13.48 21.07 -18.28
CA GLU A 461 -13.90 22.00 -19.35
C GLU A 461 -13.80 21.38 -20.75
N LEU A 462 -12.79 20.54 -21.00
CA LEU A 462 -12.58 19.85 -22.26
C LEU A 462 -13.52 18.63 -22.44
N THR A 463 -14.17 18.20 -21.35
CA THR A 463 -15.01 16.99 -21.31
C THR A 463 -16.42 17.29 -21.82
N ALA A 464 -16.93 16.44 -22.71
CA ALA A 464 -18.31 16.48 -23.23
C ALA A 464 -19.17 15.34 -22.66
N PRO A 465 -20.50 15.39 -22.82
CA PRO A 465 -21.38 14.32 -22.37
C PRO A 465 -20.98 12.94 -22.92
N GLY A 466 -20.82 11.98 -22.02
CA GLY A 466 -20.40 10.61 -22.33
C GLY A 466 -18.90 10.38 -22.39
N ASP A 467 -18.06 11.43 -22.30
CA ASP A 467 -16.61 11.30 -22.14
C ASP A 467 -16.25 10.74 -20.75
N LEU A 468 -14.96 10.48 -20.54
CA LEU A 468 -14.42 10.08 -19.24
C LEU A 468 -13.20 10.95 -18.89
N LEU A 469 -13.26 11.62 -17.75
CA LEU A 469 -12.16 12.35 -17.13
C LEU A 469 -11.53 11.48 -16.04
N ILE A 470 -10.21 11.26 -16.09
CA ILE A 470 -9.48 10.52 -15.06
C ILE A 470 -8.28 11.32 -14.54
N ALA A 471 -8.23 11.53 -13.21
CA ALA A 471 -7.07 12.09 -12.52
C ALA A 471 -6.24 10.96 -11.90
N CYS A 472 -4.98 10.82 -12.35
CA CYS A 472 -4.07 9.75 -11.93
C CYS A 472 -2.88 10.30 -11.14
N GLY A 473 -2.30 9.44 -10.28
CA GLY A 473 -1.05 9.68 -9.56
C GLY A 473 -1.24 9.84 -8.06
N LYS A 474 -2.13 10.70 -7.59
CA LYS A 474 -2.34 10.97 -6.16
C LYS A 474 -3.36 10.03 -5.51
N GLY A 475 -4.43 9.66 -6.22
CA GLY A 475 -5.42 8.70 -5.72
C GLY A 475 -5.96 9.01 -4.33
N HIS A 476 -5.55 8.23 -3.32
CA HIS A 476 -5.94 8.38 -1.92
C HIS A 476 -5.05 9.34 -1.11
N GLU A 477 -3.91 9.77 -1.64
CA GLU A 477 -2.98 10.65 -0.92
C GLU A 477 -3.62 12.01 -0.62
N GLN A 478 -3.33 12.53 0.57
CA GLN A 478 -3.93 13.77 1.09
C GLN A 478 -2.93 14.92 1.20
N SER A 479 -1.79 14.81 0.53
CA SER A 479 -0.80 15.88 0.47
C SER A 479 -0.07 15.91 -0.87
N MET A 480 0.62 17.03 -1.14
CA MET A 480 1.53 17.20 -2.24
C MET A 480 2.79 17.94 -1.78
N CYS A 481 3.96 17.39 -2.08
CA CYS A 481 5.25 17.90 -1.65
C CYS A 481 5.83 18.92 -2.64
N PHE A 482 5.99 20.16 -2.20
CA PHE A 482 6.75 21.20 -2.89
C PHE A 482 7.97 21.62 -2.04
N GLY A 483 9.16 21.57 -2.61
CA GLY A 483 10.38 21.72 -1.84
C GLY A 483 10.51 20.60 -0.81
N THR A 484 10.45 20.96 0.46
CA THR A 484 10.46 20.05 1.62
C THR A 484 9.17 20.17 2.46
N ILE A 485 8.15 20.84 1.92
CA ILE A 485 6.90 21.14 2.61
C ILE A 485 5.78 20.31 1.98
N GLU A 486 5.03 19.61 2.83
CA GLU A 486 3.80 18.93 2.45
C GLU A 486 2.62 19.90 2.54
N TYR A 487 1.93 20.10 1.44
CA TYR A 487 0.72 20.90 1.34
C TYR A 487 -0.51 19.99 1.35
N PRO A 488 -1.59 20.31 2.07
CA PRO A 488 -2.83 19.55 2.01
C PRO A 488 -3.36 19.50 0.58
N TRP A 489 -3.60 18.30 0.08
CA TRP A 489 -4.11 18.06 -1.27
C TRP A 489 -4.86 16.73 -1.33
N ASP A 490 -5.97 16.70 -2.05
CA ASP A 490 -6.73 15.47 -2.30
C ASP A 490 -7.41 15.60 -3.68
N ASP A 491 -7.03 14.73 -4.63
CA ASP A 491 -7.59 14.72 -5.98
C ASP A 491 -9.12 14.54 -5.99
N ARG A 492 -9.67 13.80 -5.03
CA ARG A 492 -11.12 13.58 -4.90
C ARG A 492 -11.83 14.86 -4.48
N THR A 493 -11.23 15.60 -3.55
CA THR A 493 -11.74 16.92 -3.14
C THR A 493 -11.63 17.93 -4.27
N ALA A 494 -10.50 17.95 -4.98
CA ALA A 494 -10.29 18.82 -6.14
C ALA A 494 -11.27 18.50 -7.29
N MET A 495 -11.51 17.22 -7.57
CA MET A 495 -12.49 16.78 -8.57
C MET A 495 -13.90 17.20 -8.17
N ARG A 496 -14.32 16.98 -6.90
CA ARG A 496 -15.63 17.42 -6.41
C ARG A 496 -15.80 18.94 -6.49
N ALA A 497 -14.77 19.70 -6.15
CA ALA A 497 -14.80 21.17 -6.25
C ALA A 497 -14.98 21.62 -7.71
N THR A 498 -14.24 21.00 -8.63
CA THR A 498 -14.36 21.28 -10.08
C THR A 498 -15.76 20.96 -10.62
N LEU A 499 -16.30 19.78 -10.28
CA LEU A 499 -17.63 19.38 -10.72
C LEU A 499 -18.72 20.26 -10.10
N ALA A 500 -18.57 20.66 -8.83
CA ALA A 500 -19.50 21.58 -8.17
C ALA A 500 -19.53 22.94 -8.85
N GLU A 501 -18.35 23.47 -9.23
CA GLU A 501 -18.23 24.74 -9.96
C GLU A 501 -18.99 24.66 -11.29
N GLN A 502 -18.82 23.60 -12.08
CA GLN A 502 -19.53 23.37 -13.35
C GLN A 502 -21.06 23.25 -13.17
N LEU A 503 -21.49 22.63 -12.07
CA LEU A 503 -22.90 22.36 -11.80
C LEU A 503 -23.60 23.47 -11.00
N GLY A 504 -22.86 24.51 -10.59
CA GLY A 504 -23.38 25.60 -9.75
C GLY A 504 -23.74 25.15 -8.31
N LEU A 505 -23.07 24.13 -7.78
CA LEU A 505 -23.31 23.59 -6.43
C LEU A 505 -22.45 24.31 -5.40
N PRO A 506 -23.00 24.84 -4.30
CA PRO A 506 -22.22 25.53 -3.27
C PRO A 506 -21.54 24.56 -2.29
N GLY A 507 -20.55 25.05 -1.53
CA GLY A 507 -19.96 24.35 -0.38
C GLY A 507 -18.77 23.44 -0.71
N TYR A 508 -18.22 23.51 -1.91
CA TYR A 508 -17.02 22.78 -2.31
C TYR A 508 -15.90 23.76 -2.64
N GLU A 509 -14.75 23.59 -1.99
CA GLU A 509 -13.60 24.46 -2.17
C GLU A 509 -12.45 23.67 -2.79
N MET A 510 -11.77 24.29 -3.77
CA MET A 510 -10.56 23.74 -4.37
C MET A 510 -9.41 23.78 -3.35
N PRO A 511 -8.72 22.67 -3.07
CA PRO A 511 -7.51 22.70 -2.26
C PRO A 511 -6.46 23.62 -2.88
N HIS A 512 -5.73 24.36 -2.05
CA HIS A 512 -4.75 25.33 -2.49
C HIS A 512 -3.33 24.74 -2.53
N LEU A 513 -2.63 24.98 -3.66
CA LEU A 513 -1.23 24.62 -3.85
C LEU A 513 -0.38 25.89 -4.05
N PRO A 514 0.94 25.86 -3.80
CA PRO A 514 1.81 27.01 -4.04
C PRO A 514 1.97 27.38 -5.52
N THR A 515 1.36 26.62 -6.42
CA THR A 515 1.27 26.86 -7.87
C THR A 515 -0.04 27.53 -8.31
N SER A 516 -0.98 27.72 -7.40
CA SER A 516 -2.30 28.31 -7.68
C SER A 516 -2.24 29.84 -7.79
#